data_c738693a614e8b28e615c0a974116e0a
#
_entry.id   c738693a614e8b28e615c0a974116e0a
#
_cell.length_a   1.000
_cell.length_b   1.000
_cell.length_c   1.000
_cell.angle_alpha   90.00
_cell.angle_beta   90.00
_cell.angle_gamma   90.00
#
_symmetry.space_group_name_H-M   'P 1'
#
loop_
_entity.id
_entity.type
_entity.pdbx_description
1 polymer ?
#
loop_
_entity_poly.entity_id
_entity_poly.type
_entity_poly.pdbx_seq_one_letter_code
_entity_poly.pdbx_strand_id
1 'polypeptide(L)'
;MITDETLQVAAEEVAMAMLNNIPEETYSFSARFEKKMQRLLRRAKHPVFYQVMRYAAVIVLAVTVLFGAVFAVSPTVRAAVIGWVQSVFHEFYKYSSEETTPPDVEYEYYLPESFDDYILLTEINDESGKTYIYMSALGELLRFTYSYSGESSIFIDTENNDIYKGLVGEYPADIYISKNMEEANVVVWQDPGNNVLLVLSAFADKEELPQLAQKVQKREKE
;
A
#
# COMPACT_ATOMS: atom_id res chain seq x y z
N MET A 1 80.07 14.05 -45.29
CA MET A 1 78.85 13.84 -46.11
C MET A 1 77.83 13.20 -45.21
N ILE A 2 76.79 13.89 -44.87
CA ILE A 2 75.65 13.32 -44.05
C ILE A 2 74.80 12.53 -45.02
N THR A 3 74.65 11.25 -44.78
CA THR A 3 73.83 10.38 -45.66
C THR A 3 72.40 10.38 -45.18
N ASP A 4 71.43 10.14 -46.06
CA ASP A 4 70.02 10.11 -45.74
C ASP A 4 69.69 9.07 -44.59
N GLU A 5 70.46 8.00 -44.54
CA GLU A 5 70.36 6.98 -43.44
C GLU A 5 70.74 7.56 -42.10
N THR A 6 71.78 8.41 -42.01
CA THR A 6 72.17 9.03 -40.73
C THR A 6 71.16 10.08 -40.27
N LEU A 7 70.47 10.74 -41.20
CA LEU A 7 69.39 11.66 -40.88
C LEU A 7 68.10 10.94 -40.37
N GLN A 8 67.83 9.78 -40.92
CA GLN A 8 66.66 8.97 -40.53
C GLN A 8 66.83 8.38 -39.12
N VAL A 9 68.04 7.85 -38.82
CA VAL A 9 68.36 7.35 -37.48
C VAL A 9 68.36 8.50 -36.46
N ALA A 10 68.89 9.66 -36.79
CA ALA A 10 68.85 10.82 -35.89
C ALA A 10 67.42 11.33 -35.67
N ALA A 11 66.57 11.29 -36.69
CA ALA A 11 65.15 11.67 -36.54
C ALA A 11 64.38 10.69 -35.67
N GLU A 12 64.64 9.38 -35.79
CA GLU A 12 64.02 8.35 -34.91
C GLU A 12 64.47 8.50 -33.45
N GLU A 13 65.76 8.74 -33.20
CA GLU A 13 66.27 8.98 -31.83
C GLU A 13 65.63 10.22 -31.18
N VAL A 14 65.49 11.31 -31.92
CA VAL A 14 64.87 12.54 -31.45
C VAL A 14 63.36 12.30 -31.16
N ALA A 15 62.66 11.58 -32.04
CA ALA A 15 61.28 11.26 -31.87
C ALA A 15 61.06 10.36 -30.63
N MET A 16 61.94 9.37 -30.43
CA MET A 16 61.88 8.50 -29.20
C MET A 16 62.25 9.30 -27.94
N ALA A 17 63.22 10.18 -28.00
CA ALA A 17 63.58 11.06 -26.87
C ALA A 17 62.43 12.03 -26.49
N MET A 18 61.73 12.56 -27.52
CA MET A 18 60.52 13.38 -27.29
C MET A 18 59.37 12.59 -26.68
N LEU A 19 59.13 11.36 -27.14
CA LEU A 19 58.10 10.47 -26.57
C LEU A 19 58.39 10.08 -25.12
N ASN A 20 59.66 9.80 -24.81
CA ASN A 20 60.07 9.44 -23.44
C ASN A 20 60.09 10.63 -22.47
N ASN A 21 60.12 11.86 -22.97
CA ASN A 21 60.09 13.07 -22.16
C ASN A 21 58.71 13.72 -22.05
N ILE A 22 57.63 13.06 -22.57
CA ILE A 22 56.27 13.51 -22.31
C ILE A 22 55.99 13.21 -20.84
N PRO A 23 55.77 14.22 -19.99
CA PRO A 23 55.41 13.97 -18.62
C PRO A 23 54.09 13.19 -18.60
N GLU A 24 54.05 12.06 -17.87
CA GLU A 24 52.77 11.39 -17.56
C GLU A 24 51.94 12.32 -16.67
N GLU A 25 51.31 13.32 -17.31
CA GLU A 25 50.30 14.10 -16.61
C GLU A 25 49.12 13.19 -16.30
N THR A 26 49.07 12.72 -15.08
CA THR A 26 47.90 12.05 -14.51
C THR A 26 46.77 13.08 -14.36
N TYR A 27 45.99 13.26 -15.43
CA TYR A 27 44.79 14.08 -15.36
C TYR A 27 43.78 13.42 -14.47
N SER A 28 43.51 14.01 -13.31
CA SER A 28 42.38 13.60 -12.48
C SER A 28 41.12 14.21 -13.06
N PHE A 29 40.28 13.36 -13.63
CA PHE A 29 38.98 13.79 -14.13
C PHE A 29 38.04 14.08 -12.95
N SER A 30 37.10 15.02 -13.17
CA SER A 30 36.10 15.29 -12.13
C SER A 30 35.30 14.03 -11.82
N ALA A 31 34.90 13.84 -10.53
CA ALA A 31 34.12 12.68 -10.07
C ALA A 31 32.83 12.47 -10.91
N ARG A 32 32.26 13.57 -11.44
CA ARG A 32 31.08 13.52 -12.31
C ARG A 32 31.42 12.92 -13.69
N PHE A 33 32.58 13.22 -14.24
CA PHE A 33 33.04 12.67 -15.50
C PHE A 33 33.37 11.18 -15.37
N GLU A 34 34.11 10.80 -14.33
CA GLU A 34 34.41 9.38 -14.04
C GLU A 34 33.16 8.53 -13.88
N LYS A 35 32.18 9.02 -13.15
CA LYS A 35 30.87 8.33 -12.97
C LYS A 35 30.12 8.17 -14.30
N LYS A 36 30.21 9.17 -15.18
CA LYS A 36 29.62 9.11 -16.53
C LYS A 36 30.36 8.11 -17.41
N MET A 37 31.69 8.14 -17.40
CA MET A 37 32.54 7.23 -18.16
C MET A 37 32.35 5.78 -17.71
N GLN A 38 32.33 5.51 -16.45
CA GLN A 38 32.04 4.15 -15.89
C GLN A 38 30.68 3.60 -16.34
N ARG A 39 29.66 4.46 -16.42
CA ARG A 39 28.34 4.04 -16.94
C ARG A 39 28.42 3.70 -18.45
N LEU A 40 29.15 4.46 -19.24
CA LEU A 40 29.34 4.19 -20.65
C LEU A 40 30.12 2.89 -20.88
N LEU A 41 31.18 2.67 -20.12
CA LEU A 41 31.99 1.45 -20.19
C LEU A 41 31.15 0.19 -19.77
N ARG A 42 30.33 0.29 -18.73
CA ARG A 42 29.41 -0.80 -18.37
C ARG A 42 28.41 -1.11 -19.50
N ARG A 43 27.88 -0.07 -20.17
CA ARG A 43 26.97 -0.28 -21.30
C ARG A 43 27.69 -0.90 -22.49
N ALA A 44 28.90 -0.47 -22.78
CA ALA A 44 29.72 -1.03 -23.86
C ALA A 44 30.13 -2.49 -23.58
N LYS A 45 30.38 -2.85 -22.33
CA LYS A 45 30.74 -4.21 -21.91
C LYS A 45 29.57 -5.21 -22.01
N HIS A 46 28.32 -4.74 -21.92
CA HIS A 46 27.13 -5.60 -21.95
C HIS A 46 26.06 -5.09 -22.92
N PRO A 47 26.36 -4.94 -24.23
CA PRO A 47 25.41 -4.33 -25.17
C PRO A 47 24.13 -5.17 -25.33
N VAL A 48 24.26 -6.50 -25.36
CA VAL A 48 23.10 -7.41 -25.49
C VAL A 48 22.15 -7.28 -24.29
N PHE A 49 22.68 -7.19 -23.07
CA PHE A 49 21.88 -7.01 -21.87
C PHE A 49 21.02 -5.75 -21.94
N TYR A 50 21.60 -4.62 -22.31
CA TYR A 50 20.85 -3.37 -22.41
C TYR A 50 19.82 -3.36 -23.56
N GLN A 51 20.10 -4.05 -24.65
CA GLN A 51 19.12 -4.24 -25.73
C GLN A 51 17.94 -5.10 -25.27
N VAL A 52 18.21 -6.24 -24.62
CA VAL A 52 17.17 -7.11 -24.07
C VAL A 52 16.31 -6.38 -23.03
N MET A 53 16.95 -5.64 -22.11
CA MET A 53 16.22 -4.84 -21.12
C MET A 53 15.32 -3.77 -21.76
N ARG A 54 15.78 -3.15 -22.84
CA ARG A 54 14.96 -2.17 -23.59
C ARG A 54 13.73 -2.81 -24.23
N TYR A 55 13.91 -3.97 -24.88
CA TYR A 55 12.77 -4.69 -25.47
C TYR A 55 11.83 -5.24 -24.40
N ALA A 56 12.36 -5.77 -23.30
CA ALA A 56 11.54 -6.21 -22.19
C ALA A 56 10.70 -5.08 -21.61
N ALA A 57 11.27 -3.88 -21.41
CA ALA A 57 10.54 -2.72 -20.94
C ALA A 57 9.40 -2.30 -21.89
N VAL A 58 9.64 -2.35 -23.20
CA VAL A 58 8.61 -2.03 -24.22
C VAL A 58 7.49 -3.08 -24.18
N ILE A 59 7.83 -4.36 -24.07
CA ILE A 59 6.84 -5.44 -23.98
C ILE A 59 5.99 -5.28 -22.73
N VAL A 60 6.61 -5.06 -21.57
CA VAL A 60 5.89 -4.83 -20.30
C VAL A 60 4.94 -3.64 -20.42
N LEU A 61 5.41 -2.52 -20.98
CA LEU A 61 4.58 -1.35 -21.21
C LEU A 61 3.38 -1.67 -22.11
N ALA A 62 3.62 -2.34 -23.24
CA ALA A 62 2.57 -2.72 -24.19
C ALA A 62 1.52 -3.65 -23.53
N VAL A 63 1.96 -4.66 -22.77
CA VAL A 63 1.09 -5.56 -22.04
C VAL A 63 0.26 -4.80 -21.01
N THR A 64 0.89 -3.89 -20.25
CA THR A 64 0.19 -3.08 -19.24
C THR A 64 -0.90 -2.20 -19.87
N VAL A 65 -0.59 -1.54 -21.01
CA VAL A 65 -1.57 -0.70 -21.72
C VAL A 65 -2.72 -1.53 -22.28
N LEU A 66 -2.42 -2.67 -22.93
CA LEU A 66 -3.42 -3.56 -23.47
C LEU A 66 -4.33 -4.14 -22.36
N PHE A 67 -3.72 -4.61 -21.26
CA PHE A 67 -4.47 -5.13 -20.12
C PHE A 67 -5.35 -4.05 -19.50
N GLY A 68 -4.81 -2.83 -19.29
CA GLY A 68 -5.56 -1.70 -18.78
C GLY A 68 -6.74 -1.31 -19.67
N ALA A 69 -6.55 -1.32 -21.00
CA ALA A 69 -7.63 -1.03 -21.95
C ALA A 69 -8.73 -2.12 -21.89
N VAL A 70 -8.35 -3.40 -21.90
CA VAL A 70 -9.32 -4.52 -21.79
C VAL A 70 -10.05 -4.49 -20.46
N PHE A 71 -9.34 -4.22 -19.35
CA PHE A 71 -9.93 -4.07 -18.01
C PHE A 71 -10.94 -2.93 -17.94
N ALA A 72 -10.65 -1.79 -18.59
CA ALA A 72 -11.53 -0.63 -18.60
C ALA A 72 -12.82 -0.88 -19.40
N VAL A 73 -12.73 -1.61 -20.52
CA VAL A 73 -13.85 -1.80 -21.48
C VAL A 73 -14.69 -3.04 -21.17
N SER A 74 -14.07 -4.11 -20.63
CA SER A 74 -14.78 -5.40 -20.45
C SER A 74 -15.21 -5.63 -19.00
N PRO A 75 -16.53 -5.60 -18.71
CA PRO A 75 -17.04 -5.94 -17.37
C PRO A 75 -16.69 -7.38 -16.96
N THR A 76 -16.68 -8.31 -17.92
CA THR A 76 -16.35 -9.73 -17.68
C THR A 76 -14.91 -9.93 -17.22
N VAL A 77 -13.96 -9.21 -17.86
CA VAL A 77 -12.55 -9.26 -17.45
C VAL A 77 -12.36 -8.63 -16.09
N ARG A 78 -13.05 -7.53 -15.82
CA ARG A 78 -13.05 -6.87 -14.51
C ARG A 78 -13.56 -7.80 -13.42
N ALA A 79 -14.71 -8.45 -13.63
CA ALA A 79 -15.25 -9.42 -12.69
C ALA A 79 -14.33 -10.63 -12.50
N ALA A 80 -13.71 -11.15 -13.56
CA ALA A 80 -12.76 -12.25 -13.48
C ALA A 80 -11.48 -11.88 -12.71
N VAL A 81 -10.94 -10.67 -12.94
CA VAL A 81 -9.76 -10.20 -12.20
C VAL A 81 -10.09 -9.97 -10.73
N ILE A 82 -11.24 -9.35 -10.43
CA ILE A 82 -11.71 -9.16 -9.05
C ILE A 82 -11.92 -10.53 -8.38
N GLY A 83 -12.58 -11.47 -9.06
CA GLY A 83 -12.77 -12.83 -8.55
C GLY A 83 -11.45 -13.58 -8.35
N TRP A 84 -10.48 -13.41 -9.26
CA TRP A 84 -9.14 -13.97 -9.08
C TRP A 84 -8.41 -13.32 -7.89
N VAL A 85 -8.41 -12.00 -7.78
CA VAL A 85 -7.85 -11.28 -6.63
C VAL A 85 -8.52 -11.77 -5.34
N GLN A 86 -9.84 -11.89 -5.30
CA GLN A 86 -10.57 -12.44 -4.16
C GLN A 86 -10.23 -13.89 -3.87
N SER A 87 -9.92 -14.72 -4.88
CA SER A 87 -9.55 -16.12 -4.71
C SER A 87 -8.10 -16.31 -4.26
N VAL A 88 -7.19 -15.43 -4.69
CA VAL A 88 -5.78 -15.44 -4.31
C VAL A 88 -5.59 -14.82 -2.93
N PHE A 89 -6.36 -13.78 -2.64
CA PHE A 89 -6.40 -13.11 -1.34
C PHE A 89 -7.63 -13.59 -0.54
N HIS A 90 -7.74 -14.89 -0.29
CA HIS A 90 -8.70 -15.47 0.67
C HIS A 90 -8.62 -14.85 2.07
N GLU A 91 -7.58 -14.11 2.27
CA GLU A 91 -7.07 -13.57 3.49
C GLU A 91 -7.81 -12.31 3.94
N PHE A 92 -8.62 -11.72 3.04
CA PHE A 92 -9.38 -10.52 3.36
C PHE A 92 -10.89 -10.81 3.34
N TYR A 93 -11.51 -10.75 4.50
CA TYR A 93 -12.96 -10.70 4.57
C TYR A 93 -13.45 -9.35 4.06
N LYS A 94 -14.28 -9.37 3.03
CA LYS A 94 -14.95 -8.19 2.53
C LYS A 94 -16.36 -8.14 3.09
N TYR A 95 -16.61 -7.19 3.95
CA TYR A 95 -17.98 -6.82 4.32
C TYR A 95 -18.51 -5.81 3.29
N SER A 96 -19.50 -6.21 2.51
CA SER A 96 -20.29 -5.31 1.69
C SER A 96 -21.75 -5.58 2.02
N SER A 97 -22.48 -4.54 2.34
CA SER A 97 -23.93 -4.65 2.39
C SER A 97 -24.46 -4.74 0.94
N GLU A 98 -25.49 -5.57 0.73
CA GLU A 98 -26.20 -5.59 -0.55
C GLU A 98 -26.84 -4.22 -0.80
N GLU A 99 -26.87 -3.80 -2.08
CA GLU A 99 -27.57 -2.57 -2.49
C GLU A 99 -29.05 -2.68 -2.12
N THR A 100 -29.38 -2.18 -0.95
CA THR A 100 -30.77 -1.99 -0.54
C THR A 100 -31.06 -0.49 -0.58
N THR A 101 -32.31 -0.17 -0.87
CA THR A 101 -32.80 1.21 -0.84
C THR A 101 -32.42 1.86 0.49
N PRO A 102 -31.87 3.09 0.48
CA PRO A 102 -31.57 3.78 1.72
C PRO A 102 -32.77 3.75 2.65
N PRO A 103 -32.59 3.52 3.96
CA PRO A 103 -33.71 3.54 4.89
C PRO A 103 -34.38 4.91 4.88
N ASP A 104 -35.70 4.94 5.00
CA ASP A 104 -36.49 6.19 5.08
C ASP A 104 -36.09 7.09 6.25
N VAL A 105 -35.41 6.51 7.25
CA VAL A 105 -34.91 7.20 8.44
C VAL A 105 -33.43 6.92 8.61
N GLU A 106 -32.62 7.97 8.61
CA GLU A 106 -31.21 7.88 8.92
C GLU A 106 -31.01 7.82 10.46
N TYR A 107 -30.23 6.85 10.91
CA TYR A 107 -29.84 6.71 12.31
C TYR A 107 -28.36 7.04 12.48
N GLU A 108 -28.05 7.83 13.50
CA GLU A 108 -26.69 8.04 13.96
C GLU A 108 -26.34 7.03 15.05
N TYR A 109 -25.19 6.38 14.88
CA TYR A 109 -24.62 5.46 15.86
C TYR A 109 -23.44 6.14 16.53
N TYR A 110 -23.37 6.09 17.83
CA TYR A 110 -22.35 6.77 18.61
C TYR A 110 -22.03 6.03 19.90
N LEU A 111 -20.85 6.28 20.44
CA LEU A 111 -20.49 5.96 21.82
C LEU A 111 -20.58 7.24 22.66
N PRO A 112 -20.85 7.16 23.97
CA PRO A 112 -20.80 8.34 24.84
C PRO A 112 -19.45 9.07 24.72
N GLU A 113 -19.43 10.40 24.93
CA GLU A 113 -18.20 11.20 24.90
C GLU A 113 -17.14 10.71 25.90
N SER A 114 -17.59 10.09 26.98
CA SER A 114 -16.75 9.44 27.98
C SER A 114 -17.45 8.17 28.47
N PHE A 115 -16.74 7.05 28.39
CA PHE A 115 -17.20 5.76 28.93
C PHE A 115 -15.99 4.92 29.33
N ASP A 116 -16.13 4.20 30.44
CA ASP A 116 -15.02 3.50 31.08
C ASP A 116 -13.80 4.43 31.23
N ASP A 117 -12.64 4.05 30.67
CA ASP A 117 -11.41 4.84 30.68
C ASP A 117 -11.18 5.61 29.38
N TYR A 118 -12.15 5.62 28.45
CA TYR A 118 -12.05 6.25 27.13
C TYR A 118 -12.70 7.63 27.10
N ILE A 119 -12.03 8.59 26.44
CA ILE A 119 -12.50 9.95 26.20
C ILE A 119 -12.47 10.20 24.70
N LEU A 120 -13.53 10.79 24.15
CA LEU A 120 -13.61 11.17 22.74
C LEU A 120 -12.53 12.20 22.40
N LEU A 121 -11.69 11.89 21.42
CA LEU A 121 -10.69 12.82 20.88
C LEU A 121 -11.22 13.61 19.68
N THR A 122 -11.83 12.89 18.73
CA THR A 122 -12.29 13.52 17.48
C THR A 122 -13.35 12.69 16.80
N GLU A 123 -14.12 13.35 15.96
CA GLU A 123 -15.11 12.77 15.06
C GLU A 123 -14.74 13.11 13.62
N ILE A 124 -14.85 12.14 12.72
CA ILE A 124 -14.61 12.30 11.29
C ILE A 124 -15.91 11.93 10.59
N ASN A 125 -16.51 12.89 9.88
CA ASN A 125 -17.70 12.66 9.08
C ASN A 125 -17.30 12.35 7.65
N ASP A 126 -17.91 11.32 7.07
CA ASP A 126 -17.79 10.92 5.68
C ASP A 126 -19.20 10.90 5.04
N GLU A 127 -19.29 10.95 3.73
CA GLU A 127 -20.56 10.88 2.99
C GLU A 127 -21.33 9.58 3.29
N SER A 128 -20.62 8.50 3.56
CA SER A 128 -21.17 7.18 3.83
C SER A 128 -21.34 6.81 5.29
N GLY A 129 -20.84 7.62 6.24
CA GLY A 129 -20.88 7.29 7.65
C GLY A 129 -20.06 8.21 8.54
N LYS A 130 -19.67 7.72 9.70
CA LYS A 130 -18.93 8.50 10.69
C LYS A 130 -17.93 7.63 11.46
N THR A 131 -16.78 8.21 11.79
CA THR A 131 -15.75 7.58 12.61
C THR A 131 -15.53 8.41 13.86
N TYR A 132 -15.53 7.74 15.01
CA TYR A 132 -15.18 8.31 16.31
C TYR A 132 -13.86 7.72 16.78
N ILE A 133 -12.99 8.55 17.29
CA ILE A 133 -11.70 8.15 17.84
C ILE A 133 -11.64 8.56 19.29
N TYR A 134 -11.42 7.57 20.16
CA TYR A 134 -11.28 7.71 21.61
C TYR A 134 -9.87 7.37 22.03
N MET A 135 -9.47 7.86 23.19
CA MET A 135 -8.21 7.53 23.83
C MET A 135 -8.43 7.15 25.29
N SER A 136 -7.80 6.06 25.71
CA SER A 136 -7.78 5.66 27.10
C SER A 136 -6.79 6.49 27.93
N ALA A 137 -6.88 6.40 29.25
CA ALA A 137 -5.92 7.01 30.16
C ALA A 137 -4.48 6.46 29.97
N LEU A 138 -4.32 5.27 29.38
CA LEU A 138 -3.03 4.66 29.04
C LEU A 138 -2.51 5.07 27.66
N GLY A 139 -3.26 5.89 26.91
CA GLY A 139 -2.90 6.33 25.57
C GLY A 139 -3.29 5.35 24.46
N GLU A 140 -4.06 4.31 24.76
CA GLU A 140 -4.55 3.36 23.76
C GLU A 140 -5.72 3.97 22.98
N LEU A 141 -5.76 3.71 21.68
CA LEU A 141 -6.81 4.21 20.82
C LEU A 141 -7.94 3.19 20.66
N LEU A 142 -9.18 3.66 20.78
CA LEU A 142 -10.35 2.96 20.33
C LEU A 142 -10.94 3.73 19.15
N ARG A 143 -11.24 3.02 18.07
CA ARG A 143 -11.91 3.56 16.89
C ARG A 143 -13.25 2.88 16.71
N PHE A 144 -14.30 3.67 16.63
CA PHE A 144 -15.62 3.22 16.24
C PHE A 144 -16.02 3.85 14.93
N THR A 145 -16.41 3.02 13.96
CA THR A 145 -16.87 3.47 12.65
C THR A 145 -18.21 2.82 12.33
N TYR A 146 -19.14 3.60 11.80
CA TYR A 146 -20.30 3.05 11.15
C TYR A 146 -20.44 3.59 9.75
N SER A 147 -21.00 2.79 8.85
CA SER A 147 -21.23 3.20 7.48
C SER A 147 -22.54 2.66 6.93
N TYR A 148 -23.26 3.50 6.23
CA TYR A 148 -24.45 3.12 5.47
C TYR A 148 -24.04 2.33 4.24
N SER A 149 -24.90 1.42 3.84
CA SER A 149 -24.62 0.42 2.84
C SER A 149 -24.28 0.91 1.43
N GLY A 150 -23.65 0.04 0.66
CA GLY A 150 -23.44 0.10 -0.78
C GLY A 150 -22.01 0.41 -1.19
N GLU A 151 -21.33 1.35 -0.56
CA GLU A 151 -19.99 1.78 -0.98
C GLU A 151 -18.86 1.46 0.00
N SER A 152 -19.17 1.17 1.26
CA SER A 152 -18.15 0.85 2.25
C SER A 152 -17.81 -0.63 2.24
N SER A 153 -16.60 -0.96 1.86
CA SER A 153 -16.02 -2.27 2.05
C SER A 153 -14.89 -2.18 3.09
N ILE A 154 -15.01 -2.97 4.13
CA ILE A 154 -13.97 -3.13 5.14
C ILE A 154 -13.19 -4.38 4.80
N PHE A 155 -11.88 -4.22 4.68
CA PHE A 155 -10.95 -5.30 4.45
C PHE A 155 -10.22 -5.59 5.75
N ILE A 156 -10.36 -6.81 6.25
CA ILE A 156 -9.66 -7.27 7.46
C ILE A 156 -8.72 -8.41 7.03
N ASP A 157 -7.47 -8.27 7.36
CA ASP A 157 -6.45 -9.30 7.16
C ASP A 157 -6.79 -10.52 8.01
N THR A 158 -7.06 -11.65 7.37
CA THR A 158 -7.42 -12.90 8.04
C THR A 158 -6.21 -13.81 8.31
N GLU A 159 -5.07 -13.58 7.68
CA GLU A 159 -3.84 -14.33 7.96
C GLU A 159 -3.26 -14.01 9.32
N ASN A 160 -3.27 -12.74 9.67
CA ASN A 160 -2.69 -12.24 10.91
C ASN A 160 -3.70 -12.13 12.05
N ASN A 161 -4.95 -12.58 11.84
CA ASN A 161 -6.00 -12.54 12.85
C ASN A 161 -6.62 -13.93 13.09
N ASP A 162 -6.92 -14.24 14.33
CA ASP A 162 -7.78 -15.35 14.68
C ASP A 162 -9.24 -14.87 14.69
N ILE A 163 -10.11 -15.59 13.99
CA ILE A 163 -11.50 -15.20 13.77
C ILE A 163 -12.41 -15.98 14.71
N TYR A 164 -13.25 -15.25 15.44
CA TYR A 164 -14.25 -15.80 16.32
C TYR A 164 -15.64 -15.28 15.94
N LYS A 165 -16.66 -16.11 16.12
CA LYS A 165 -18.05 -15.70 16.02
C LYS A 165 -18.56 -15.34 17.41
N GLY A 166 -19.26 -14.22 17.52
CA GLY A 166 -19.82 -13.72 18.76
C GLY A 166 -21.13 -12.98 18.56
N LEU A 167 -21.52 -12.24 19.56
CA LEU A 167 -22.71 -11.38 19.55
C LEU A 167 -22.34 -10.00 20.12
N VAL A 168 -22.86 -8.96 19.50
CA VAL A 168 -22.93 -7.62 20.07
C VAL A 168 -24.39 -7.31 20.35
N GLY A 169 -24.79 -7.43 21.63
CA GLY A 169 -26.21 -7.45 21.99
C GLY A 169 -26.92 -8.65 21.34
N GLU A 170 -27.87 -8.40 20.47
CA GLU A 170 -28.60 -9.43 19.71
C GLU A 170 -28.04 -9.66 18.29
N TYR A 171 -27.07 -8.85 17.85
CA TYR A 171 -26.54 -8.91 16.49
C TYR A 171 -25.36 -9.89 16.38
N PRO A 172 -25.37 -10.81 15.41
CA PRO A 172 -24.20 -11.62 15.09
C PRO A 172 -23.00 -10.75 14.74
N ALA A 173 -21.85 -11.13 15.29
CA ALA A 173 -20.62 -10.37 15.11
C ALA A 173 -19.43 -11.28 14.78
N ASP A 174 -18.51 -10.76 14.00
CA ASP A 174 -17.21 -11.34 13.73
C ASP A 174 -16.15 -10.60 14.54
N ILE A 175 -15.38 -11.36 15.33
CA ILE A 175 -14.34 -10.84 16.21
C ILE A 175 -12.99 -11.30 15.66
N TYR A 176 -12.12 -10.35 15.39
CA TYR A 176 -10.79 -10.54 14.84
C TYR A 176 -9.77 -10.19 15.92
N ILE A 177 -9.02 -11.19 16.35
CA ILE A 177 -7.96 -11.02 17.34
C ILE A 177 -6.62 -11.08 16.63
N SER A 178 -5.88 -9.99 16.65
CA SER A 178 -4.57 -9.92 16.02
C SER A 178 -3.57 -10.84 16.72
N LYS A 179 -2.77 -11.54 15.93
CA LYS A 179 -1.61 -12.31 16.40
C LYS A 179 -0.43 -11.39 16.76
N ASN A 180 -0.50 -10.13 16.34
CA ASN A 180 0.46 -9.09 16.69
C ASN A 180 -0.09 -8.24 17.84
N MET A 181 0.57 -8.26 19.00
CA MET A 181 0.16 -7.50 20.18
C MET A 181 0.24 -5.97 20.01
N GLU A 182 0.88 -5.48 18.95
CA GLU A 182 0.96 -4.05 18.63
C GLU A 182 -0.23 -3.57 17.80
N GLU A 183 -1.12 -4.47 17.39
CA GLU A 183 -2.29 -4.16 16.58
C GLU A 183 -3.58 -4.30 17.41
N ALA A 184 -4.50 -3.38 17.18
CA ALA A 184 -5.80 -3.42 17.82
C ALA A 184 -6.66 -4.56 17.28
N ASN A 185 -7.40 -5.20 18.15
CA ASN A 185 -8.43 -6.19 17.81
C ASN A 185 -9.67 -5.51 17.23
N VAL A 186 -10.43 -6.23 16.42
CA VAL A 186 -11.56 -5.67 15.68
C VAL A 186 -12.82 -6.52 15.88
N VAL A 187 -13.96 -5.88 16.11
CA VAL A 187 -15.27 -6.51 16.02
C VAL A 187 -16.10 -5.84 14.95
N VAL A 188 -16.76 -6.65 14.14
CA VAL A 188 -17.61 -6.22 13.03
C VAL A 188 -18.99 -6.83 13.20
N TRP A 189 -20.01 -6.00 13.12
CA TRP A 189 -21.40 -6.46 13.14
C TRP A 189 -22.26 -5.58 12.22
N GLN A 190 -23.48 -6.03 11.97
CA GLN A 190 -24.42 -5.33 11.12
C GLN A 190 -25.73 -5.07 11.88
N ASP A 191 -26.32 -3.88 11.69
CA ASP A 191 -27.72 -3.64 11.98
C ASP A 191 -28.54 -3.84 10.68
N PRO A 192 -29.12 -5.03 10.47
CA PRO A 192 -29.81 -5.35 9.23
C PRO A 192 -31.09 -4.52 9.05
N GLY A 193 -31.69 -4.03 10.13
CA GLY A 193 -32.90 -3.22 10.08
C GLY A 193 -32.66 -1.85 9.44
N ASN A 194 -31.41 -1.35 9.50
CA ASN A 194 -31.02 -0.05 8.94
C ASN A 194 -29.93 -0.17 7.89
N ASN A 195 -29.56 -1.39 7.55
CA ASN A 195 -28.49 -1.68 6.59
C ASN A 195 -27.19 -0.93 6.89
N VAL A 196 -26.75 -0.94 8.14
CA VAL A 196 -25.56 -0.26 8.62
C VAL A 196 -24.53 -1.28 9.05
N LEU A 197 -23.30 -1.10 8.57
CA LEU A 197 -22.15 -1.85 9.00
C LEU A 197 -21.44 -1.07 10.12
N LEU A 198 -21.15 -1.75 11.22
CA LEU A 198 -20.53 -1.18 12.41
C LEU A 198 -19.23 -1.93 12.69
N VAL A 199 -18.20 -1.17 13.03
CA VAL A 199 -16.85 -1.68 13.30
C VAL A 199 -16.28 -0.96 14.51
N LEU A 200 -15.79 -1.75 15.47
CA LEU A 200 -15.06 -1.22 16.61
C LEU A 200 -13.69 -1.90 16.68
N SER A 201 -12.66 -1.09 16.84
CA SER A 201 -11.27 -1.52 16.95
C SER A 201 -10.68 -0.96 18.23
N ALA A 202 -10.13 -1.84 19.07
CA ALA A 202 -9.54 -1.48 20.37
C ALA A 202 -8.46 -2.49 20.79
N PHE A 203 -7.61 -2.09 21.71
CA PHE A 203 -6.70 -2.99 22.44
C PHE A 203 -7.44 -3.65 23.61
N ALA A 204 -8.38 -4.51 23.30
CA ALA A 204 -9.24 -5.23 24.22
C ALA A 204 -9.22 -6.72 23.87
N ASP A 205 -9.43 -7.59 24.84
CA ASP A 205 -9.45 -9.01 24.60
C ASP A 205 -10.75 -9.48 23.91
N LYS A 206 -10.82 -10.75 23.59
CA LYS A 206 -11.95 -11.37 22.89
C LYS A 206 -13.27 -11.24 23.62
N GLU A 207 -13.26 -11.27 24.95
CA GLU A 207 -14.44 -11.18 25.81
C GLU A 207 -14.86 -9.72 26.03
N GLU A 208 -13.90 -8.82 26.13
CA GLU A 208 -14.10 -7.40 26.41
C GLU A 208 -14.56 -6.63 25.16
N LEU A 209 -13.99 -6.94 24.00
CA LEU A 209 -14.27 -6.22 22.75
C LEU A 209 -15.77 -6.17 22.39
N PRO A 210 -16.55 -7.29 22.46
CA PRO A 210 -18.00 -7.23 22.27
C PRO A 210 -18.74 -6.43 23.35
N GLN A 211 -18.23 -6.38 24.57
CA GLN A 211 -18.85 -5.60 25.66
C GLN A 211 -18.68 -4.08 25.41
N LEU A 212 -17.50 -3.67 24.91
CA LEU A 212 -17.30 -2.30 24.44
C LEU A 212 -18.24 -1.94 23.29
N ALA A 213 -18.40 -2.86 22.33
CA ALA A 213 -19.29 -2.67 21.19
C ALA A 213 -20.77 -2.55 21.59
N GLN A 214 -21.21 -3.24 22.65
CA GLN A 214 -22.58 -3.13 23.18
C GLN A 214 -22.91 -1.75 23.74
N LYS A 215 -21.91 -0.92 24.04
CA LYS A 215 -22.13 0.47 24.51
C LYS A 215 -22.48 1.44 23.38
N VAL A 216 -22.42 1.00 22.14
CA VAL A 216 -22.86 1.79 20.97
C VAL A 216 -24.36 2.05 21.12
N GLN A 217 -24.71 3.32 21.05
CA GLN A 217 -26.07 3.82 21.11
C GLN A 217 -26.52 4.24 19.73
N LYS A 218 -27.83 4.32 19.53
CA LYS A 218 -28.45 4.65 18.27
C LYS A 218 -29.51 5.74 18.52
N ARG A 219 -29.51 6.78 17.70
CA ARG A 219 -30.55 7.82 17.72
C ARG A 219 -30.99 8.17 16.31
N GLU A 220 -32.21 8.63 16.15
CA GLU A 220 -32.66 9.21 14.88
C GLU A 220 -31.87 10.50 14.60
N LYS A 221 -31.48 10.68 13.36
CA LYS A 221 -30.79 11.88 12.88
C LYS A 221 -31.87 12.93 12.60
N GLU A 222 -31.82 14.05 13.32
CA GLU A 222 -32.71 15.19 13.13
C GLU A 222 -32.48 15.92 11.80
#